data_3686d18faa1ddbbb4dfe048440f12c57
#
_entry.id   3686d18faa1ddbbb4dfe048440f12c57
#
_cell.length_a   1.000
_cell.length_b   1.000
_cell.length_c   1.000
_cell.angle_alpha   90.00
_cell.angle_beta   90.00
_cell.angle_gamma   90.00
#
_symmetry.space_group_name_H-M   'P 1'
#
loop_
_entity.id
_entity.type
_entity.pdbx_description
1 polymer ?
#
loop_
_entity_poly.entity_id
_entity_poly.type
_entity_poly.pdbx_seq_one_letter_code
_entity_poly.pdbx_strand_id
1 'polypeptide(L)'
;MSNSHRTTQAPGAIIAMLAIVLSSMQALAQGKPIAGENTDFNSSRNKTDRTEWFRDQGFGLFIHWSVDSQLGVTISHSLVGASEDYTDRFFNDLPRTFNPTRFDPAEWARLAKLAGVRYVVFTTKHHSGFDMYATKTTPFNVMNTPFHRDITAEVLNAFKNEGIAPGMYFSPDDFYWLHKNGKTIQRGTEEVQPSHNPGLLKYDSEQLTELLTNYGPVDVLFFDGEATSLRQLAWKLQPNIVVTRGAMLTPEQTIPGMPFDGPWEANDTMGSAWQYQPQNDHYKSGRELIRSLIETRAKGGNLLLNIGPKPNGELAIEQEERLREMALWMFVNSEAIYATRPWIITNEGDIWFTKKKDNSALYAIVDPAVPWKMGQWQELVLHSVKATPKTEVSVLGANGEILEYAPTVIPKTTFHMESDGLHIRTIRSQRLQDDRQWPNPVVVRLTNVEPALAPPRVKTGSYQWNEGSGAIRLEGELVDMAGAKTLEVGFEYRSIEGEDVHSRTAPWTATKGQTVTAAGRFSATVEGLSPSGRYEFRAVVHHPLLALYGGDVVVRQGTRR
;
A
#
# COMPACT_ATOMS: atom_id res chain seq x y z
N MET A 1 -44.99 44.36 -46.14
CA MET A 1 -44.17 44.78 -44.98
C MET A 1 -44.13 43.63 -44.00
N SER A 2 -43.08 42.82 -44.04
CA SER A 2 -42.92 41.59 -43.22
C SER A 2 -41.72 41.76 -42.31
N ASN A 3 -41.92 41.66 -41.01
CA ASN A 3 -40.86 41.65 -40.03
C ASN A 3 -40.58 40.22 -39.65
N SER A 4 -39.34 39.73 -39.91
CA SER A 4 -38.80 38.47 -39.48
C SER A 4 -38.08 38.65 -38.15
N HIS A 5 -38.54 37.95 -37.10
CA HIS A 5 -37.78 37.80 -35.84
C HIS A 5 -36.81 36.64 -35.97
N ARG A 6 -35.51 36.93 -35.90
CA ARG A 6 -34.45 35.97 -35.66
C ARG A 6 -34.29 35.78 -34.16
N THR A 7 -34.48 34.56 -33.67
CA THR A 7 -34.10 34.13 -32.33
C THR A 7 -32.66 33.62 -32.37
N THR A 8 -31.78 34.30 -31.64
CA THR A 8 -30.41 33.86 -31.38
C THR A 8 -30.42 32.89 -30.17
N GLN A 9 -30.11 31.63 -30.41
CA GLN A 9 -29.82 30.67 -29.33
C GLN A 9 -28.38 30.86 -28.84
N ALA A 10 -28.21 30.91 -27.53
CA ALA A 10 -26.93 31.09 -26.86
C ALA A 10 -26.14 29.74 -26.78
N PRO A 11 -24.80 29.74 -26.92
CA PRO A 11 -23.98 28.52 -26.96
C PRO A 11 -23.59 27.97 -25.58
N GLY A 12 -24.36 28.25 -24.54
CA GLY A 12 -23.99 27.85 -23.16
C GLY A 12 -24.42 26.45 -22.72
N ALA A 13 -25.40 25.82 -23.39
CA ALA A 13 -25.98 24.57 -22.93
C ALA A 13 -25.20 23.29 -23.35
N ILE A 14 -24.39 23.39 -24.41
CA ILE A 14 -23.64 22.21 -24.94
C ILE A 14 -22.35 21.95 -24.15
N ILE A 15 -21.73 23.00 -23.58
CA ILE A 15 -20.50 22.85 -22.77
C ILE A 15 -20.78 22.23 -21.39
N ALA A 16 -21.96 22.51 -20.82
CA ALA A 16 -22.35 21.93 -19.52
C ALA A 16 -22.69 20.43 -19.62
N MET A 17 -23.27 19.97 -20.73
CA MET A 17 -23.54 18.55 -20.95
C MET A 17 -22.26 17.73 -21.24
N LEU A 18 -21.26 18.30 -21.91
CA LEU A 18 -19.98 17.63 -22.14
C LEU A 18 -19.16 17.47 -20.84
N ALA A 19 -19.23 18.45 -19.93
CA ALA A 19 -18.53 18.37 -18.64
C ALA A 19 -19.15 17.34 -17.70
N ILE A 20 -20.47 17.16 -17.71
CA ILE A 20 -21.18 16.17 -16.91
C ILE A 20 -20.95 14.74 -17.46
N VAL A 21 -20.85 14.57 -18.78
CA VAL A 21 -20.53 13.27 -19.39
C VAL A 21 -19.07 12.88 -19.17
N LEU A 22 -18.14 13.84 -19.16
CA LEU A 22 -16.72 13.57 -18.85
C LEU A 22 -16.51 13.22 -17.37
N SER A 23 -17.22 13.85 -16.44
CA SER A 23 -17.13 13.51 -15.01
C SER A 23 -17.76 12.15 -14.68
N SER A 24 -18.84 11.75 -15.37
CA SER A 24 -19.44 10.43 -15.21
C SER A 24 -18.64 9.31 -15.88
N MET A 25 -17.85 9.60 -16.92
CA MET A 25 -16.94 8.63 -17.53
C MET A 25 -15.66 8.39 -16.71
N GLN A 26 -15.19 9.36 -15.93
CA GLN A 26 -14.08 9.16 -15.00
C GLN A 26 -14.46 8.29 -13.79
N ALA A 27 -15.71 8.34 -13.32
CA ALA A 27 -16.19 7.50 -12.23
C ALA A 27 -16.40 6.02 -12.61
N LEU A 28 -16.56 5.71 -13.90
CA LEU A 28 -16.73 4.34 -14.41
C LEU A 28 -15.42 3.61 -14.73
N ALA A 29 -14.28 4.30 -14.65
CA ALA A 29 -12.96 3.75 -15.00
C ALA A 29 -12.14 3.29 -13.77
N GLN A 30 -12.62 3.52 -12.56
CA GLN A 30 -12.02 2.96 -11.35
C GLN A 30 -12.70 1.63 -11.08
N GLY A 31 -11.94 0.53 -11.15
CA GLY A 31 -12.41 -0.77 -10.68
C GLY A 31 -13.07 -0.62 -9.31
N LYS A 32 -14.19 -1.33 -9.06
CA LYS A 32 -14.84 -1.27 -7.74
C LYS A 32 -13.81 -1.54 -6.66
N PRO A 33 -13.85 -0.81 -5.54
CA PRO A 33 -12.88 -0.95 -4.46
C PRO A 33 -12.68 -2.41 -4.07
N ILE A 34 -11.44 -2.77 -3.78
CA ILE A 34 -11.09 -4.04 -3.14
C ILE A 34 -11.94 -4.18 -1.88
N ALA A 35 -12.44 -5.39 -1.58
CA ALA A 35 -13.40 -5.64 -0.52
C ALA A 35 -13.00 -4.96 0.79
N GLY A 36 -13.88 -4.12 1.33
CA GLY A 36 -13.71 -3.43 2.61
C GLY A 36 -13.57 -1.91 2.54
N GLU A 37 -13.34 -1.32 1.37
CA GLU A 37 -13.13 0.12 1.26
C GLU A 37 -14.33 0.87 0.69
N ASN A 38 -15.06 1.57 1.57
CA ASN A 38 -15.90 2.70 1.17
C ASN A 38 -15.02 3.95 0.99
N THR A 39 -14.25 3.98 -0.09
CA THR A 39 -13.40 5.14 -0.38
C THR A 39 -14.21 6.15 -1.19
N ASP A 40 -14.59 7.24 -0.57
CA ASP A 40 -15.17 8.39 -1.25
C ASP A 40 -14.10 9.46 -1.44
N PHE A 41 -13.35 9.35 -2.52
CA PHE A 41 -12.31 10.32 -2.87
C PHE A 41 -12.84 11.75 -3.01
N ASN A 42 -14.12 11.91 -3.39
CA ASN A 42 -14.74 13.21 -3.59
C ASN A 42 -15.04 13.92 -2.25
N SER A 43 -15.13 13.19 -1.15
CA SER A 43 -15.34 13.75 0.19
C SER A 43 -14.02 14.05 0.92
N SER A 44 -12.87 13.73 0.35
CA SER A 44 -11.57 13.99 0.95
C SER A 44 -11.34 15.50 1.13
N ARG A 45 -10.96 15.90 2.34
CA ARG A 45 -10.53 17.26 2.67
C ARG A 45 -9.05 17.34 3.05
N ASN A 46 -8.29 16.31 2.71
CA ASN A 46 -6.84 16.37 2.81
C ASN A 46 -6.31 17.54 2.00
N LYS A 47 -5.49 18.38 2.59
CA LYS A 47 -4.85 19.49 1.87
C LYS A 47 -3.85 18.97 0.85
N THR A 48 -3.76 19.61 -0.31
CA THR A 48 -2.87 19.19 -1.41
C THR A 48 -1.41 19.16 -1.01
N ASP A 49 -0.94 20.16 -0.28
CA ASP A 49 0.44 20.22 0.24
C ASP A 49 0.73 19.08 1.23
N ARG A 50 -0.27 18.71 2.05
CA ARG A 50 -0.15 17.59 3.00
C ARG A 50 -0.19 16.23 2.31
N THR A 51 -0.99 16.06 1.26
CA THR A 51 -0.96 14.84 0.46
C THR A 51 0.33 14.70 -0.33
N GLU A 52 0.91 15.79 -0.85
CA GLU A 52 2.23 15.76 -1.48
C GLU A 52 3.34 15.45 -0.47
N TRP A 53 3.28 16.02 0.74
CA TRP A 53 4.15 15.63 1.84
C TRP A 53 4.04 14.13 2.14
N PHE A 54 2.82 13.60 2.22
CA PHE A 54 2.57 12.19 2.48
C PHE A 54 3.18 11.29 1.39
N ARG A 55 2.99 11.64 0.12
CA ARG A 55 3.60 10.93 -1.02
C ARG A 55 5.13 10.86 -0.96
N ASP A 56 5.76 11.86 -0.34
CA ASP A 56 7.21 11.92 -0.21
C ASP A 56 7.76 10.98 0.88
N GLN A 57 6.91 10.51 1.81
CA GLN A 57 7.37 9.69 2.95
C GLN A 57 7.82 8.29 2.53
N GLY A 58 7.10 7.63 1.66
CA GLY A 58 7.46 6.34 1.06
C GLY A 58 7.32 5.13 1.97
N PHE A 59 7.69 5.21 3.24
CA PHE A 59 7.72 4.08 4.16
C PHE A 59 7.20 4.47 5.55
N GLY A 60 6.14 3.79 6.00
CA GLY A 60 5.53 3.90 7.31
C GLY A 60 5.57 2.59 8.10
N LEU A 61 5.44 2.69 9.41
CA LEU A 61 5.30 1.56 10.33
C LEU A 61 3.90 1.55 10.91
N PHE A 62 3.20 0.43 10.74
CA PHE A 62 1.94 0.16 11.41
C PHE A 62 2.20 -0.64 12.68
N ILE A 63 1.57 -0.33 13.80
CA ILE A 63 1.73 -1.07 15.04
C ILE A 63 0.36 -1.51 15.53
N HIS A 64 0.07 -2.82 15.39
CA HIS A 64 -1.14 -3.44 15.92
C HIS A 64 -0.85 -4.07 17.28
N TRP A 65 -1.41 -3.46 18.32
CA TRP A 65 -1.24 -3.94 19.68
C TRP A 65 -2.46 -3.60 20.52
N SER A 66 -2.98 -4.56 21.26
CA SER A 66 -4.12 -4.39 22.15
C SER A 66 -4.06 -5.40 23.31
N VAL A 67 -5.03 -5.32 24.22
CA VAL A 67 -5.12 -6.17 25.41
C VAL A 67 -5.13 -7.67 25.10
N ASP A 68 -5.68 -8.05 23.95
CA ASP A 68 -5.83 -9.43 23.50
C ASP A 68 -4.58 -10.00 22.81
N SER A 69 -3.49 -9.23 22.72
CA SER A 69 -2.15 -9.78 22.43
C SER A 69 -1.74 -10.88 23.41
N GLN A 70 -2.26 -10.84 24.64
CA GLN A 70 -2.07 -11.86 25.68
C GLN A 70 -2.62 -13.24 25.27
N LEU A 71 -3.61 -13.29 24.39
CA LEU A 71 -4.24 -14.52 23.92
C LEU A 71 -3.61 -15.05 22.63
N GLY A 72 -2.85 -14.21 21.91
CA GLY A 72 -2.28 -14.58 20.62
C GLY A 72 -3.33 -14.88 19.55
N VAL A 73 -4.45 -14.17 19.60
CA VAL A 73 -5.57 -14.28 18.66
C VAL A 73 -5.49 -13.18 17.59
N THR A 74 -6.28 -13.31 16.54
CA THR A 74 -6.46 -12.19 15.60
C THR A 74 -7.10 -11.02 16.33
N ILE A 75 -6.42 -9.88 16.35
CA ILE A 75 -6.78 -8.70 17.15
C ILE A 75 -8.29 -8.40 17.06
N SER A 76 -8.97 -8.34 18.19
CA SER A 76 -10.42 -8.13 18.37
C SER A 76 -11.36 -9.19 17.77
N HIS A 77 -10.93 -9.90 16.70
CA HIS A 77 -11.83 -10.76 15.93
C HIS A 77 -12.30 -12.01 16.68
N SER A 78 -11.61 -12.43 17.72
CA SER A 78 -12.03 -13.56 18.57
C SER A 78 -13.35 -13.30 19.32
N LEU A 79 -13.79 -12.05 19.39
CA LEU A 79 -15.08 -11.66 19.98
C LEU A 79 -16.28 -11.90 19.05
N VAL A 80 -16.06 -11.98 17.73
CA VAL A 80 -17.15 -12.19 16.77
C VAL A 80 -17.61 -13.64 16.83
N GLY A 81 -18.88 -13.85 17.15
CA GLY A 81 -19.46 -15.19 17.33
C GLY A 81 -19.01 -15.91 18.60
N ALA A 82 -18.35 -15.20 19.53
CA ALA A 82 -17.94 -15.76 20.82
C ALA A 82 -19.14 -16.05 21.74
N SER A 83 -18.96 -16.98 22.70
CA SER A 83 -19.92 -17.21 23.75
C SER A 83 -19.95 -16.04 24.74
N GLU A 84 -21.07 -15.88 25.46
CA GLU A 84 -21.23 -14.86 26.49
C GLU A 84 -20.11 -14.97 27.56
N ASP A 85 -19.81 -16.18 28.05
CA ASP A 85 -18.73 -16.44 29.01
C ASP A 85 -17.35 -15.98 28.47
N TYR A 86 -17.03 -16.25 27.20
CA TYR A 86 -15.78 -15.77 26.60
C TYR A 86 -15.75 -14.23 26.53
N THR A 87 -16.86 -13.63 26.09
CA THR A 87 -17.00 -12.18 25.96
C THR A 87 -16.87 -11.47 27.31
N ASP A 88 -17.54 -12.01 28.35
CA ASP A 88 -17.45 -11.47 29.70
C ASP A 88 -16.03 -11.54 30.27
N ARG A 89 -15.34 -12.66 30.10
CA ARG A 89 -13.94 -12.79 30.51
C ARG A 89 -13.01 -11.89 29.72
N PHE A 90 -13.25 -11.73 28.44
CA PHE A 90 -12.46 -10.82 27.60
C PHE A 90 -12.55 -9.37 28.13
N PHE A 91 -13.76 -8.89 28.41
CA PHE A 91 -13.95 -7.51 28.85
C PHE A 91 -13.61 -7.27 30.32
N ASN A 92 -13.80 -8.26 31.19
CA ASN A 92 -13.67 -8.08 32.64
C ASN A 92 -12.36 -8.62 33.20
N ASP A 93 -11.82 -9.74 32.70
CA ASP A 93 -10.64 -10.40 33.28
C ASP A 93 -9.35 -10.09 32.54
N LEU A 94 -9.39 -10.01 31.19
CA LEU A 94 -8.20 -9.80 30.38
C LEU A 94 -7.47 -8.48 30.69
N PRO A 95 -8.15 -7.34 30.93
CA PRO A 95 -7.47 -6.10 31.34
C PRO A 95 -6.75 -6.21 32.69
N ARG A 96 -7.21 -7.07 33.60
CA ARG A 96 -6.60 -7.25 34.94
C ARG A 96 -5.22 -7.88 34.90
N THR A 97 -4.84 -8.50 33.79
CA THR A 97 -3.55 -9.15 33.60
C THR A 97 -2.64 -8.39 32.63
N PHE A 98 -3.14 -7.35 31.97
CA PHE A 98 -2.38 -6.59 31.00
C PHE A 98 -1.33 -5.71 31.70
N ASN A 99 -0.07 -6.15 31.66
CA ASN A 99 1.07 -5.47 32.30
C ASN A 99 2.35 -5.63 31.48
N PRO A 100 2.53 -4.88 30.39
CA PRO A 100 3.68 -4.96 29.51
C PRO A 100 4.95 -4.37 30.15
N THR A 101 5.58 -5.09 31.08
CA THR A 101 6.71 -4.62 31.89
C THR A 101 7.99 -4.34 31.12
N ARG A 102 8.07 -4.78 29.85
CA ARG A 102 9.23 -4.57 28.97
C ARG A 102 8.93 -3.59 27.83
N PHE A 103 7.85 -2.84 27.94
CA PHE A 103 7.50 -1.82 26.97
C PHE A 103 8.49 -0.66 26.98
N ASP A 104 9.24 -0.52 25.90
CA ASP A 104 10.15 0.61 25.63
C ASP A 104 9.87 1.18 24.22
N PRO A 105 8.98 2.17 24.09
CA PRO A 105 8.65 2.77 22.80
C PRO A 105 9.81 3.53 22.18
N ALA A 106 10.80 3.96 22.98
CA ALA A 106 12.00 4.63 22.46
C ALA A 106 12.89 3.63 21.71
N GLU A 107 12.96 2.37 22.16
CA GLU A 107 13.64 1.31 21.41
C GLU A 107 12.94 1.01 20.08
N TRP A 108 11.61 0.91 20.07
CA TRP A 108 10.84 0.76 18.84
C TRP A 108 11.09 1.92 17.86
N ALA A 109 11.06 3.15 18.35
CA ALA A 109 11.26 4.34 17.53
C ALA A 109 12.67 4.40 16.93
N ARG A 110 13.72 4.08 17.73
CA ARG A 110 15.11 4.01 17.25
C ARG A 110 15.28 2.96 16.16
N LEU A 111 14.70 1.76 16.34
CA LEU A 111 14.75 0.70 15.34
C LEU A 111 13.99 1.09 14.06
N ALA A 112 12.81 1.68 14.19
CA ALA A 112 12.04 2.20 13.06
C ALA A 112 12.81 3.28 12.29
N LYS A 113 13.46 4.22 13.02
CA LYS A 113 14.32 5.25 12.42
C LYS A 113 15.47 4.63 11.62
N LEU A 114 16.14 3.65 12.20
CA LEU A 114 17.23 2.91 11.54
C LEU A 114 16.73 2.21 10.28
N ALA A 115 15.54 1.59 10.33
CA ALA A 115 14.90 0.93 9.18
C ALA A 115 14.44 1.92 8.10
N GLY A 116 14.49 3.22 8.36
CA GLY A 116 14.11 4.25 7.39
C GLY A 116 12.62 4.61 7.41
N VAL A 117 11.91 4.28 8.47
CA VAL A 117 10.51 4.68 8.66
C VAL A 117 10.38 6.20 8.78
N ARG A 118 9.37 6.78 8.13
CA ARG A 118 9.11 8.22 8.11
C ARG A 118 7.85 8.62 8.87
N TYR A 119 6.90 7.74 9.03
CA TYR A 119 5.69 7.95 9.82
C TYR A 119 5.29 6.64 10.50
N VAL A 120 4.60 6.75 11.62
CA VAL A 120 4.03 5.62 12.36
C VAL A 120 2.52 5.74 12.38
N VAL A 121 1.81 4.61 12.38
CA VAL A 121 0.38 4.56 12.68
C VAL A 121 0.19 3.55 13.81
N PHE A 122 -0.26 4.00 14.97
CA PHE A 122 -0.45 3.18 16.16
C PHE A 122 -1.94 2.90 16.42
N THR A 123 -2.30 1.66 16.75
CA THR A 123 -3.68 1.30 17.13
C THR A 123 -4.07 1.90 18.48
N THR A 124 -4.65 3.10 18.47
CA THR A 124 -5.14 3.76 19.69
C THR A 124 -6.38 3.07 20.24
N LYS A 125 -7.26 2.59 19.36
CA LYS A 125 -8.42 1.74 19.63
C LYS A 125 -8.68 0.82 18.44
N HIS A 126 -8.68 -0.50 18.66
CA HIS A 126 -9.12 -1.48 17.68
C HIS A 126 -10.58 -1.90 17.94
N HIS A 127 -11.19 -2.74 17.11
CA HIS A 127 -12.62 -3.10 17.16
C HIS A 127 -13.11 -3.62 18.52
N SER A 128 -12.24 -4.21 19.36
CA SER A 128 -12.61 -4.65 20.71
C SER A 128 -13.14 -3.50 21.59
N GLY A 129 -12.79 -2.25 21.25
CA GLY A 129 -13.11 -1.06 22.06
C GLY A 129 -12.16 -0.86 23.24
N PHE A 130 -11.03 -1.61 23.29
CA PHE A 130 -10.01 -1.35 24.30
C PHE A 130 -9.16 -0.14 23.89
N ASP A 131 -9.20 0.90 24.71
CA ASP A 131 -8.45 2.12 24.47
C ASP A 131 -7.04 2.02 25.04
N MET A 132 -6.03 2.14 24.17
CA MET A 132 -4.60 2.13 24.52
C MET A 132 -4.13 3.49 25.03
N TYR A 133 -5.05 4.35 25.51
CA TYR A 133 -4.79 5.72 25.98
C TYR A 133 -5.70 6.09 27.18
N ALA A 134 -5.40 7.22 27.80
CA ALA A 134 -6.11 7.75 28.97
C ALA A 134 -7.43 8.42 28.56
N THR A 135 -8.44 7.62 28.19
CA THR A 135 -9.78 8.13 27.89
C THR A 135 -10.64 8.29 29.13
N LYS A 136 -11.60 9.23 29.08
CA LYS A 136 -12.65 9.41 30.08
C LYS A 136 -13.99 8.80 29.64
N THR A 137 -14.10 8.32 28.42
CA THR A 137 -15.36 7.84 27.82
C THR A 137 -15.73 6.44 28.27
N THR A 138 -14.75 5.61 28.61
CA THR A 138 -14.94 4.22 29.01
C THR A 138 -13.94 3.76 30.07
N PRO A 139 -14.33 2.84 30.98
CA PRO A 139 -13.38 2.18 31.87
C PRO A 139 -12.54 1.08 31.16
N PHE A 140 -12.89 0.66 29.94
CA PHE A 140 -12.19 -0.39 29.20
C PHE A 140 -10.99 0.21 28.46
N ASN A 141 -9.98 0.59 29.23
CA ASN A 141 -8.78 1.26 28.75
C ASN A 141 -7.53 0.88 29.56
N VAL A 142 -6.37 1.21 29.03
CA VAL A 142 -5.07 0.87 29.58
C VAL A 142 -4.82 1.47 30.99
N MET A 143 -5.45 2.59 31.34
CA MET A 143 -5.30 3.21 32.66
C MET A 143 -5.97 2.39 33.77
N ASN A 144 -6.87 1.49 33.44
CA ASN A 144 -7.55 0.58 34.37
C ASN A 144 -6.95 -0.84 34.35
N THR A 145 -5.69 -0.96 33.94
CA THR A 145 -4.90 -2.20 33.98
C THR A 145 -3.78 -2.09 35.02
N PRO A 146 -3.13 -3.20 35.41
CA PRO A 146 -1.94 -3.15 36.27
C PRO A 146 -0.80 -2.29 35.71
N PHE A 147 -0.75 -2.12 34.37
CA PHE A 147 0.26 -1.29 33.74
C PHE A 147 0.06 0.20 33.99
N HIS A 148 -1.16 0.69 33.98
CA HIS A 148 -1.57 2.05 34.38
C HIS A 148 -0.72 3.19 33.77
N ARG A 149 -0.37 3.08 32.50
CA ARG A 149 0.38 4.09 31.73
C ARG A 149 -0.30 4.32 30.38
N ASP A 150 -0.26 5.56 29.90
CA ASP A 150 -0.82 5.94 28.60
C ASP A 150 0.13 5.52 27.46
N ILE A 151 -0.10 4.34 26.90
CA ILE A 151 0.74 3.77 25.86
C ILE A 151 0.73 4.65 24.59
N THR A 152 -0.42 5.18 24.22
CA THR A 152 -0.54 6.04 23.02
C THR A 152 0.33 7.30 23.17
N ALA A 153 0.27 7.97 24.31
CA ALA A 153 1.11 9.15 24.56
C ALA A 153 2.60 8.82 24.47
N GLU A 154 3.00 7.71 25.07
CA GLU A 154 4.40 7.29 25.09
C GLU A 154 4.91 6.90 23.70
N VAL A 155 4.14 6.15 22.92
CA VAL A 155 4.50 5.77 21.54
C VAL A 155 4.62 7.01 20.66
N LEU A 156 3.61 7.87 20.63
CA LEU A 156 3.64 9.07 19.76
C LEU A 156 4.82 9.99 20.10
N ASN A 157 5.09 10.18 21.39
CA ASN A 157 6.22 11.01 21.85
C ASN A 157 7.56 10.37 21.47
N ALA A 158 7.74 9.08 21.66
CA ALA A 158 8.98 8.38 21.30
C ALA A 158 9.29 8.50 19.80
N PHE A 159 8.29 8.25 18.93
CA PHE A 159 8.47 8.36 17.48
C PHE A 159 8.72 9.81 17.05
N LYS A 160 7.99 10.76 17.62
CA LYS A 160 8.20 12.19 17.36
C LYS A 160 9.61 12.65 17.74
N ASN A 161 10.16 12.17 18.87
CA ASN A 161 11.52 12.48 19.31
C ASN A 161 12.59 11.97 18.31
N GLU A 162 12.31 10.90 17.59
CA GLU A 162 13.16 10.39 16.52
C GLU A 162 12.91 11.09 15.16
N GLY A 163 11.99 12.06 15.09
CA GLY A 163 11.63 12.79 13.87
C GLY A 163 10.77 11.93 12.91
N ILE A 164 10.08 10.94 13.44
CA ILE A 164 9.09 10.13 12.70
C ILE A 164 7.71 10.76 12.94
N ALA A 165 6.98 11.03 11.87
CA ALA A 165 5.68 11.68 11.93
C ALA A 165 4.66 10.81 12.69
N PRO A 166 3.98 11.35 13.72
CA PRO A 166 3.01 10.58 14.50
C PRO A 166 1.71 10.38 13.75
N GLY A 167 1.19 9.16 13.80
CA GLY A 167 -0.11 8.78 13.26
C GLY A 167 -0.87 7.86 14.19
N MET A 168 -2.18 7.86 14.03
CA MET A 168 -3.12 7.08 14.82
C MET A 168 -3.98 6.22 13.92
N TYR A 169 -4.26 5.00 14.38
CA TYR A 169 -5.35 4.16 13.89
C TYR A 169 -6.52 4.25 14.88
N PHE A 170 -7.70 4.37 14.34
CA PHE A 170 -8.94 4.41 15.12
C PHE A 170 -10.00 3.56 14.42
N SER A 171 -10.56 2.58 15.15
CA SER A 171 -11.73 1.83 14.71
C SER A 171 -13.01 2.51 15.16
N PRO A 172 -13.92 2.88 14.23
CA PRO A 172 -15.28 3.26 14.59
C PRO A 172 -16.13 2.08 15.08
N ASP A 173 -15.80 0.86 14.66
CA ASP A 173 -16.43 -0.33 15.23
C ASP A 173 -15.99 -0.47 16.69
N ASP A 174 -16.95 -0.64 17.62
CA ASP A 174 -16.64 -0.79 19.04
C ASP A 174 -17.46 -1.92 19.67
N PHE A 175 -16.81 -3.07 19.84
CA PHE A 175 -17.45 -4.29 20.34
C PHE A 175 -17.81 -4.19 21.82
N TYR A 176 -17.01 -3.43 22.62
CA TYR A 176 -17.36 -3.18 24.02
C TYR A 176 -18.62 -2.31 24.13
N TRP A 177 -18.71 -1.25 23.31
CA TRP A 177 -19.90 -0.40 23.25
C TRP A 177 -21.14 -1.19 22.81
N LEU A 178 -21.03 -2.05 21.79
CA LEU A 178 -22.11 -2.93 21.35
C LEU A 178 -22.59 -3.84 22.49
N HIS A 179 -21.65 -4.54 23.14
CA HIS A 179 -21.96 -5.44 24.26
C HIS A 179 -22.66 -4.71 25.40
N LYS A 180 -22.17 -3.54 25.83
CA LYS A 180 -22.79 -2.73 26.90
C LYS A 180 -24.18 -2.18 26.56
N ASN A 181 -24.50 -2.06 25.27
CA ASN A 181 -25.80 -1.63 24.78
C ASN A 181 -26.71 -2.79 24.33
N GLY A 182 -26.37 -4.03 24.69
CA GLY A 182 -27.16 -5.23 24.38
C GLY A 182 -27.26 -5.53 22.88
N LYS A 183 -26.23 -5.14 22.11
CA LYS A 183 -26.15 -5.38 20.68
C LYS A 183 -25.25 -6.59 20.39
N THR A 184 -25.49 -7.24 19.25
CA THR A 184 -24.65 -8.35 18.80
C THR A 184 -23.28 -7.84 18.36
N ILE A 185 -22.22 -8.53 18.81
CA ILE A 185 -20.85 -8.24 18.41
C ILE A 185 -20.61 -8.83 17.01
N GLN A 186 -20.54 -7.94 16.01
CA GLN A 186 -20.20 -8.31 14.62
C GLN A 186 -19.80 -7.07 13.82
N ARG A 187 -19.17 -7.28 12.67
CA ARG A 187 -18.84 -6.22 11.69
C ARG A 187 -19.83 -6.21 10.54
N GLY A 188 -19.88 -5.10 9.81
CA GLY A 188 -20.66 -4.99 8.57
C GLY A 188 -22.16 -4.78 8.75
N THR A 189 -22.63 -4.54 9.96
CA THR A 189 -24.03 -4.19 10.25
C THR A 189 -24.21 -2.70 10.48
N GLU A 190 -25.45 -2.23 10.44
CA GLU A 190 -25.77 -0.82 10.71
C GLU A 190 -25.41 -0.40 12.13
N GLU A 191 -25.48 -1.31 13.10
CA GLU A 191 -25.15 -1.03 14.49
C GLU A 191 -23.69 -0.62 14.73
N VAL A 192 -22.75 -1.08 13.89
CA VAL A 192 -21.33 -0.71 13.98
C VAL A 192 -20.95 0.48 13.10
N GLN A 193 -21.92 1.06 12.40
CA GLN A 193 -21.69 2.20 11.51
C GLN A 193 -22.13 3.49 12.20
N PRO A 194 -21.22 4.41 12.54
CA PRO A 194 -21.58 5.68 13.15
C PRO A 194 -22.64 6.48 12.37
N SER A 195 -22.65 6.38 11.04
CA SER A 195 -23.68 7.05 10.21
C SER A 195 -25.10 6.55 10.45
N HIS A 196 -25.27 5.30 10.93
CA HIS A 196 -26.57 4.68 11.24
C HIS A 196 -26.84 4.55 12.74
N ASN A 197 -25.82 4.76 13.58
CA ASN A 197 -25.90 4.64 15.04
C ASN A 197 -25.48 5.94 15.73
N PRO A 198 -26.44 6.86 16.02
CA PRO A 198 -26.13 8.15 16.66
C PRO A 198 -25.48 8.03 18.04
N GLY A 199 -25.76 6.95 18.79
CA GLY A 199 -25.14 6.70 20.09
C GLY A 199 -23.65 6.38 19.97
N LEU A 200 -23.31 5.51 19.03
CA LEU A 200 -21.93 5.17 18.70
C LEU A 200 -21.19 6.38 18.10
N LEU A 201 -21.81 7.11 17.17
CA LEU A 201 -21.23 8.34 16.61
C LEU A 201 -20.85 9.36 17.68
N LYS A 202 -21.72 9.56 18.68
CA LYS A 202 -21.43 10.47 19.80
C LYS A 202 -20.23 9.98 20.59
N TYR A 203 -20.23 8.72 20.95
CA TYR A 203 -19.15 8.07 21.71
C TYR A 203 -17.80 8.14 20.99
N ASP A 204 -17.75 7.73 19.73
CA ASP A 204 -16.54 7.82 18.90
C ASP A 204 -16.07 9.26 18.69
N SER A 205 -17.00 10.22 18.56
CA SER A 205 -16.66 11.64 18.41
C SER A 205 -16.02 12.21 19.67
N GLU A 206 -16.45 11.79 20.86
CA GLU A 206 -15.85 12.16 22.14
C GLU A 206 -14.43 11.58 22.24
N GLN A 207 -14.23 10.30 21.95
CA GLN A 207 -12.92 9.64 21.92
C GLN A 207 -11.97 10.27 20.91
N LEU A 208 -12.42 10.48 19.68
CA LEU A 208 -11.61 11.12 18.65
C LEU A 208 -11.22 12.56 19.01
N THR A 209 -12.13 13.28 19.69
CA THR A 209 -11.84 14.62 20.20
C THR A 209 -10.74 14.58 21.27
N GLU A 210 -10.78 13.63 22.23
CA GLU A 210 -9.70 13.44 23.20
C GLU A 210 -8.37 13.18 22.50
N LEU A 211 -8.33 12.25 21.52
CA LEU A 211 -7.11 11.89 20.79
C LEU A 211 -6.53 13.07 20.01
N LEU A 212 -7.36 13.85 19.32
CA LEU A 212 -6.88 14.95 18.47
C LEU A 212 -6.67 16.27 19.22
N THR A 213 -7.02 16.37 20.51
CA THR A 213 -6.80 17.59 21.30
C THR A 213 -5.78 17.43 22.42
N ASN A 214 -5.55 16.20 22.93
CA ASN A 214 -4.71 15.97 24.09
C ASN A 214 -3.29 15.45 23.75
N TYR A 215 -3.06 14.93 22.52
CA TYR A 215 -1.81 14.27 22.12
C TYR A 215 -0.94 15.10 21.18
N GLY A 216 -1.27 16.39 21.01
CA GLY A 216 -0.56 17.30 20.13
C GLY A 216 -0.89 17.08 18.65
N PRO A 217 -0.07 17.63 17.74
CA PRO A 217 -0.27 17.45 16.31
C PRO A 217 -0.10 15.99 15.89
N VAL A 218 -1.07 15.49 15.10
CA VAL A 218 -1.08 14.16 14.47
C VAL A 218 -0.99 14.35 12.96
N ASP A 219 -0.04 13.69 12.32
CA ASP A 219 0.19 13.85 10.88
C ASP A 219 -0.67 12.94 10.02
N VAL A 220 -0.94 11.71 10.50
CA VAL A 220 -1.66 10.67 9.75
C VAL A 220 -2.76 10.07 10.62
N LEU A 221 -3.95 9.86 10.04
CA LEU A 221 -5.06 9.19 10.71
C LEU A 221 -5.66 8.12 9.79
N PHE A 222 -5.69 6.90 10.30
CA PHE A 222 -6.23 5.73 9.63
C PHE A 222 -7.52 5.29 10.33
N PHE A 223 -8.64 5.31 9.62
CA PHE A 223 -9.91 4.78 10.12
C PHE A 223 -10.16 3.37 9.59
N ASP A 224 -10.50 2.43 10.46
CA ASP A 224 -10.86 1.07 10.06
C ASP A 224 -12.34 0.78 10.30
N GLY A 225 -13.16 1.26 9.41
CA GLY A 225 -14.61 1.16 9.44
C GLY A 225 -15.29 2.35 8.77
N GLU A 226 -16.62 2.45 8.91
CA GLU A 226 -17.39 3.59 8.43
C GLU A 226 -17.09 4.83 9.27
N ALA A 227 -16.52 5.86 8.70
CA ALA A 227 -16.01 7.02 9.42
C ALA A 227 -16.33 8.36 8.75
N THR A 228 -17.37 8.45 7.93
CA THR A 228 -17.68 9.66 7.14
C THR A 228 -17.78 10.92 8.02
N SER A 229 -18.55 10.86 9.11
CA SER A 229 -18.70 11.98 10.05
C SER A 229 -17.43 12.22 10.88
N LEU A 230 -16.73 11.14 11.26
CA LEU A 230 -15.51 11.22 12.06
C LEU A 230 -14.34 11.81 11.26
N ARG A 231 -14.23 11.52 9.97
CA ARG A 231 -13.26 12.20 9.08
C ARG A 231 -13.48 13.70 9.04
N GLN A 232 -14.73 14.16 8.94
CA GLN A 232 -15.05 15.59 8.96
C GLN A 232 -14.64 16.24 10.28
N LEU A 233 -14.89 15.54 11.41
CA LEU A 233 -14.47 15.99 12.73
C LEU A 233 -12.94 16.08 12.82
N ALA A 234 -12.21 15.08 12.32
CA ALA A 234 -10.76 15.07 12.33
C ALA A 234 -10.17 16.29 11.59
N TRP A 235 -10.63 16.59 10.37
CA TRP A 235 -10.17 17.76 9.63
C TRP A 235 -10.57 19.10 10.26
N LYS A 236 -11.70 19.12 10.99
CA LYS A 236 -12.12 20.31 11.77
C LYS A 236 -11.19 20.55 12.94
N LEU A 237 -10.81 19.51 13.67
CA LEU A 237 -9.93 19.60 14.85
C LEU A 237 -8.47 19.84 14.46
N GLN A 238 -7.98 19.12 13.44
CA GLN A 238 -6.61 19.24 12.94
C GLN A 238 -6.59 19.38 11.41
N PRO A 239 -6.66 20.61 10.86
CA PRO A 239 -6.79 20.83 9.41
C PRO A 239 -5.60 20.36 8.55
N ASN A 240 -4.47 20.03 9.16
CA ASN A 240 -3.27 19.54 8.49
C ASN A 240 -3.09 18.02 8.55
N ILE A 241 -4.00 17.31 9.21
CA ILE A 241 -3.95 15.85 9.31
C ILE A 241 -4.22 15.22 7.94
N VAL A 242 -3.48 14.18 7.61
CA VAL A 242 -3.74 13.34 6.43
C VAL A 242 -4.58 12.15 6.88
N VAL A 243 -5.82 12.11 6.46
CA VAL A 243 -6.65 10.93 6.62
C VAL A 243 -6.38 9.99 5.46
N THR A 244 -6.01 8.74 5.75
CA THR A 244 -5.68 7.75 4.71
C THR A 244 -6.90 6.89 4.36
N ARG A 245 -7.25 5.87 5.11
CA ARG A 245 -8.38 4.99 4.77
C ARG A 245 -9.70 5.77 4.74
N GLY A 246 -10.44 5.57 3.66
CA GLY A 246 -11.69 6.27 3.37
C GLY A 246 -11.54 7.63 2.69
N ALA A 247 -10.32 8.19 2.58
CA ALA A 247 -10.04 9.45 1.88
C ALA A 247 -8.99 9.31 0.76
N MET A 248 -8.30 8.19 0.69
CA MET A 248 -7.44 7.75 -0.40
C MET A 248 -7.47 6.22 -0.50
N LEU A 249 -6.91 5.66 -1.58
CA LEU A 249 -6.82 4.22 -1.75
C LEU A 249 -5.83 3.63 -0.72
N THR A 250 -6.27 2.62 0.03
CA THR A 250 -5.46 1.92 1.03
C THR A 250 -5.61 0.40 0.89
N PRO A 251 -5.10 -0.20 -0.20
CA PRO A 251 -5.18 -1.65 -0.38
C PRO A 251 -4.50 -2.37 0.78
N GLU A 252 -5.18 -3.41 1.24
CA GLU A 252 -4.75 -4.21 2.37
C GLU A 252 -4.15 -5.52 1.91
N GLN A 253 -2.92 -5.82 2.38
CA GLN A 253 -2.17 -7.03 2.05
C GLN A 253 -2.04 -7.31 0.54
N THR A 254 -2.09 -6.26 -0.27
CA THR A 254 -1.93 -6.35 -1.71
C THR A 254 -1.33 -5.07 -2.28
N ILE A 255 -0.55 -5.21 -3.34
CA ILE A 255 -0.04 -4.09 -4.11
C ILE A 255 -0.73 -4.09 -5.47
N PRO A 256 -1.37 -2.98 -5.88
CA PRO A 256 -2.08 -2.91 -7.16
C PRO A 256 -1.18 -3.24 -8.35
N GLY A 257 -1.75 -3.83 -9.40
CA GLY A 257 -1.02 -4.20 -10.62
C GLY A 257 -0.47 -3.02 -11.41
N MET A 258 -1.10 -1.85 -11.30
CA MET A 258 -0.71 -0.63 -12.00
C MET A 258 -0.51 0.55 -11.05
N PRO A 259 0.23 1.62 -11.45
CA PRO A 259 0.32 2.85 -10.68
C PRO A 259 -1.03 3.59 -10.65
N PHE A 260 -1.29 4.31 -9.55
CA PHE A 260 -2.44 5.21 -9.43
C PHE A 260 -2.02 6.67 -9.55
N ASP A 261 -2.91 7.47 -10.14
CA ASP A 261 -2.79 8.93 -10.13
C ASP A 261 -3.27 9.45 -8.76
N GLY A 262 -2.35 9.87 -7.92
CA GLY A 262 -2.67 10.42 -6.61
C GLY A 262 -1.98 9.71 -5.45
N PRO A 263 -2.23 10.17 -4.21
CA PRO A 263 -1.69 9.54 -3.01
C PRO A 263 -2.42 8.22 -2.73
N TRP A 264 -1.68 7.19 -2.34
CA TRP A 264 -2.21 5.92 -1.88
C TRP A 264 -1.21 5.21 -0.96
N GLU A 265 -1.70 4.25 -0.19
CA GLU A 265 -0.93 3.55 0.82
C GLU A 265 -1.28 2.06 0.81
N ALA A 266 -0.31 1.19 0.53
CA ALA A 266 -0.47 -0.24 0.75
C ALA A 266 -0.16 -0.55 2.22
N ASN A 267 -1.07 -1.22 2.91
CA ASN A 267 -0.79 -1.72 4.25
C ASN A 267 -0.65 -3.24 4.22
N ASP A 268 0.49 -3.72 4.74
CA ASP A 268 0.89 -5.11 4.65
C ASP A 268 1.45 -5.62 5.96
N THR A 269 1.26 -6.90 6.26
CA THR A 269 1.79 -7.55 7.46
C THR A 269 3.20 -8.07 7.23
N MET A 270 4.03 -8.00 8.26
CA MET A 270 5.36 -8.64 8.25
C MET A 270 5.24 -10.16 8.41
N GLY A 271 4.33 -10.61 9.26
CA GLY A 271 3.95 -12.00 9.45
C GLY A 271 2.59 -12.30 8.82
N SER A 272 1.95 -13.39 9.27
CA SER A 272 0.64 -13.84 8.80
C SER A 272 -0.55 -13.12 9.45
N ALA A 273 -0.33 -12.33 10.49
CA ALA A 273 -1.37 -11.63 11.24
C ALA A 273 -0.99 -10.19 11.56
N TRP A 274 -1.99 -9.36 11.87
CA TRP A 274 -1.79 -7.96 12.27
C TRP A 274 -1.18 -7.85 13.67
N GLN A 275 -1.65 -8.65 14.62
CA GLN A 275 -1.16 -8.72 15.99
C GLN A 275 -0.20 -9.89 16.16
N TYR A 276 0.67 -9.82 17.18
CA TYR A 276 1.58 -10.90 17.55
C TYR A 276 0.87 -12.26 17.66
N GLN A 277 1.43 -13.27 17.00
CA GLN A 277 1.02 -14.65 17.06
C GLN A 277 2.15 -15.49 17.70
N PRO A 278 1.90 -16.16 18.82
CA PRO A 278 2.93 -16.97 19.49
C PRO A 278 3.24 -18.28 18.77
N GLN A 279 2.35 -18.72 17.87
CA GLN A 279 2.48 -19.99 17.16
C GLN A 279 2.07 -19.82 15.70
N ASN A 280 2.73 -20.58 14.82
CA ASN A 280 2.42 -20.65 13.39
C ASN A 280 2.49 -19.31 12.64
N ASP A 281 3.22 -18.34 13.13
CA ASP A 281 3.46 -17.13 12.38
C ASP A 281 4.56 -17.37 11.33
N HIS A 282 4.27 -16.97 10.09
CA HIS A 282 5.18 -17.08 8.96
C HIS A 282 5.63 -15.70 8.53
N TYR A 283 6.80 -15.28 9.00
CA TYR A 283 7.36 -13.99 8.63
C TYR A 283 7.93 -14.01 7.21
N LYS A 284 7.57 -13.01 6.43
CA LYS A 284 8.21 -12.71 5.15
C LYS A 284 9.72 -12.50 5.36
N SER A 285 10.53 -12.88 4.39
CA SER A 285 11.95 -12.57 4.40
C SER A 285 12.17 -11.05 4.25
N GLY A 286 13.32 -10.55 4.70
CA GLY A 286 13.65 -9.14 4.49
C GLY A 286 13.66 -8.74 3.02
N ARG A 287 14.09 -9.65 2.12
CA ARG A 287 14.03 -9.44 0.68
C ARG A 287 12.59 -9.24 0.18
N GLU A 288 11.63 -10.06 0.62
CA GLU A 288 10.22 -9.91 0.24
C GLU A 288 9.67 -8.57 0.69
N LEU A 289 9.98 -8.14 1.91
CA LEU A 289 9.56 -6.84 2.45
C LEU A 289 10.18 -5.67 1.69
N ILE A 290 11.47 -5.76 1.33
CA ILE A 290 12.15 -4.76 0.51
C ILE A 290 11.52 -4.71 -0.89
N ARG A 291 11.18 -5.85 -1.50
CA ARG A 291 10.47 -5.92 -2.78
C ARG A 291 9.09 -5.26 -2.70
N SER A 292 8.33 -5.52 -1.65
CA SER A 292 7.03 -4.85 -1.41
C SER A 292 7.18 -3.33 -1.34
N LEU A 293 8.22 -2.84 -0.66
CA LEU A 293 8.52 -1.41 -0.60
C LEU A 293 8.87 -0.84 -1.99
N ILE A 294 9.74 -1.52 -2.74
CA ILE A 294 10.16 -1.10 -4.08
C ILE A 294 8.97 -1.07 -5.03
N GLU A 295 8.20 -2.14 -5.08
CA GLU A 295 7.02 -2.25 -5.96
C GLU A 295 6.00 -1.17 -5.64
N THR A 296 5.69 -0.96 -4.36
CA THR A 296 4.78 0.10 -3.91
C THR A 296 5.28 1.47 -4.36
N ARG A 297 6.58 1.75 -4.19
CA ARG A 297 7.17 3.04 -4.60
C ARG A 297 7.21 3.22 -6.11
N ALA A 298 7.56 2.19 -6.87
CA ALA A 298 7.54 2.23 -8.34
C ALA A 298 6.14 2.53 -8.89
N LYS A 299 5.09 2.16 -8.17
CA LYS A 299 3.68 2.43 -8.48
C LYS A 299 3.12 3.71 -7.83
N GLY A 300 3.96 4.46 -7.09
CA GLY A 300 3.65 5.79 -6.55
C GLY A 300 3.01 5.82 -5.17
N GLY A 301 2.85 4.67 -4.50
CA GLY A 301 2.28 4.55 -3.16
C GLY A 301 3.29 4.62 -2.04
N ASN A 302 2.81 4.66 -0.80
CA ASN A 302 3.59 4.42 0.41
C ASN A 302 3.32 3.00 0.92
N LEU A 303 4.36 2.34 1.44
CA LEU A 303 4.18 1.08 2.17
C LEU A 303 4.02 1.39 3.66
N LEU A 304 2.91 0.94 4.26
CA LEU A 304 2.68 0.92 5.70
C LEU A 304 2.86 -0.52 6.18
N LEU A 305 4.05 -0.85 6.70
CA LEU A 305 4.43 -2.20 7.10
C LEU A 305 4.09 -2.45 8.56
N ASN A 306 3.34 -3.50 8.83
CA ASN A 306 2.84 -3.81 10.17
C ASN A 306 3.80 -4.66 11.01
N ILE A 307 3.89 -4.29 12.30
CA ILE A 307 4.44 -5.10 13.38
C ILE A 307 3.38 -5.30 14.47
N GLY A 308 3.50 -6.39 15.22
CA GLY A 308 2.69 -6.69 16.40
C GLY A 308 3.56 -6.96 17.62
N PRO A 309 3.65 -6.05 18.59
CA PRO A 309 4.39 -6.30 19.83
C PRO A 309 3.83 -7.46 20.63
N LYS A 310 4.72 -8.17 21.35
CA LYS A 310 4.36 -9.23 22.31
C LYS A 310 3.57 -8.66 23.50
N PRO A 311 2.86 -9.49 24.26
CA PRO A 311 2.09 -9.04 25.43
C PRO A 311 2.93 -8.31 26.49
N ASN A 312 4.21 -8.60 26.58
CA ASN A 312 5.13 -7.96 27.51
C ASN A 312 5.70 -6.61 27.02
N GLY A 313 5.36 -6.22 25.78
CA GLY A 313 5.80 -4.96 25.16
C GLY A 313 7.10 -5.05 24.36
N GLU A 314 7.75 -6.21 24.26
CA GLU A 314 8.87 -6.41 23.34
C GLU A 314 8.40 -6.69 21.92
N LEU A 315 9.24 -6.44 20.94
CA LEU A 315 9.04 -6.98 19.58
C LEU A 315 9.42 -8.48 19.55
N ALA A 316 8.87 -9.22 18.59
CA ALA A 316 9.37 -10.54 18.27
C ALA A 316 10.74 -10.41 17.61
N ILE A 317 11.64 -11.37 17.86
CA ILE A 317 13.01 -11.32 17.31
C ILE A 317 12.99 -11.30 15.78
N GLU A 318 12.05 -12.01 15.16
CA GLU A 318 11.86 -12.05 13.72
C GLU A 318 11.50 -10.67 13.16
N GLN A 319 10.67 -9.89 13.86
CA GLN A 319 10.31 -8.54 13.46
C GLN A 319 11.52 -7.60 13.56
N GLU A 320 12.30 -7.70 14.63
CA GLU A 320 13.53 -6.92 14.78
C GLU A 320 14.55 -7.25 13.67
N GLU A 321 14.79 -8.52 13.40
CA GLU A 321 15.73 -8.97 12.35
C GLU A 321 15.31 -8.44 10.97
N ARG A 322 14.01 -8.48 10.63
CA ARG A 322 13.51 -7.96 9.37
C ARG A 322 13.68 -6.43 9.26
N LEU A 323 13.39 -5.70 10.34
CA LEU A 323 13.63 -4.24 10.37
C LEU A 323 15.12 -3.91 10.23
N ARG A 324 16.03 -4.72 10.81
CA ARG A 324 17.48 -4.52 10.67
C ARG A 324 17.97 -4.82 9.25
N GLU A 325 17.41 -5.83 8.59
CA GLU A 325 17.73 -6.11 7.18
C GLU A 325 17.26 -4.97 6.28
N MET A 326 16.03 -4.47 6.51
CA MET A 326 15.53 -3.27 5.81
C MET A 326 16.39 -2.04 6.11
N ALA A 327 16.88 -1.90 7.35
CA ALA A 327 17.75 -0.79 7.75
C ALA A 327 19.05 -0.76 6.92
N LEU A 328 19.69 -1.89 6.74
CA LEU A 328 20.91 -1.97 5.92
C LEU A 328 20.62 -1.59 4.45
N TRP A 329 19.53 -2.09 3.90
CA TRP A 329 19.14 -1.75 2.53
C TRP A 329 18.79 -0.27 2.37
N MET A 330 18.01 0.29 3.28
CA MET A 330 17.59 1.69 3.29
C MET A 330 18.76 2.64 3.55
N PHE A 331 19.73 2.26 4.36
CA PHE A 331 20.94 3.05 4.59
C PHE A 331 21.69 3.34 3.29
N VAL A 332 21.72 2.37 2.38
CA VAL A 332 22.37 2.50 1.08
C VAL A 332 21.46 3.17 0.04
N ASN A 333 20.15 2.82 0.03
CA ASN A 333 19.29 3.04 -1.13
C ASN A 333 18.11 4.00 -0.87
N SER A 334 18.03 4.64 0.28
CA SER A 334 16.87 5.45 0.67
C SER A 334 16.55 6.61 -0.28
N GLU A 335 17.53 7.12 -1.03
CA GLU A 335 17.27 8.16 -2.02
C GLU A 335 16.37 7.68 -3.18
N ALA A 336 16.33 6.36 -3.46
CA ALA A 336 15.45 5.76 -4.45
C ALA A 336 14.01 5.56 -3.93
N ILE A 337 13.75 5.84 -2.65
CA ILE A 337 12.47 5.63 -1.99
C ILE A 337 11.78 6.96 -1.66
N TYR A 338 12.50 7.90 -1.00
CA TYR A 338 11.89 9.14 -0.53
C TYR A 338 11.77 10.19 -1.62
N ALA A 339 10.67 10.95 -1.60
CA ALA A 339 10.36 12.00 -2.56
C ALA A 339 10.49 11.52 -4.02
N THR A 340 10.06 10.28 -4.28
CA THR A 340 10.06 9.70 -5.63
C THR A 340 8.65 9.63 -6.22
N ARG A 341 8.59 9.44 -7.53
CA ARG A 341 7.37 9.27 -8.32
C ARG A 341 7.60 8.12 -9.31
N PRO A 342 6.54 7.52 -9.87
CA PRO A 342 6.67 6.54 -10.94
C PRO A 342 7.46 7.08 -12.14
N TRP A 343 8.23 6.19 -12.78
CA TRP A 343 8.74 6.41 -14.13
C TRP A 343 7.60 6.28 -15.16
N ILE A 344 7.91 6.32 -16.44
CA ILE A 344 6.91 6.10 -17.51
C ILE A 344 6.34 4.67 -17.51
N ILE A 345 7.09 3.72 -16.94
CA ILE A 345 6.70 2.35 -16.66
C ILE A 345 7.15 1.98 -15.25
N THR A 346 6.53 0.98 -14.65
CA THR A 346 6.88 0.54 -13.29
C THR A 346 8.14 -0.31 -13.25
N ASN A 347 8.31 -1.18 -14.23
CA ASN A 347 9.43 -2.13 -14.28
C ASN A 347 9.66 -2.66 -15.70
N GLU A 348 10.85 -3.18 -15.93
CA GLU A 348 11.27 -3.99 -17.07
C GLU A 348 11.78 -5.34 -16.53
N GLY A 349 10.92 -6.38 -16.56
CA GLY A 349 11.25 -7.64 -15.91
C GLY A 349 11.57 -7.43 -14.43
N ASP A 350 12.77 -7.83 -14.01
CA ASP A 350 13.25 -7.71 -12.62
C ASP A 350 13.88 -6.34 -12.29
N ILE A 351 13.76 -5.35 -13.17
CA ILE A 351 14.28 -3.99 -12.96
C ILE A 351 13.11 -3.05 -12.71
N TRP A 352 12.99 -2.55 -11.48
CA TRP A 352 11.97 -1.60 -11.07
C TRP A 352 12.46 -0.15 -11.21
N PHE A 353 11.53 0.79 -11.39
CA PHE A 353 11.89 2.19 -11.60
C PHE A 353 11.20 3.12 -10.61
N THR A 354 12.00 4.02 -10.04
CA THR A 354 11.50 5.22 -9.36
C THR A 354 12.28 6.43 -9.85
N LYS A 355 11.67 7.61 -9.89
CA LYS A 355 12.37 8.85 -10.22
C LYS A 355 12.16 9.90 -9.14
N LYS A 356 13.13 10.77 -8.94
CA LYS A 356 12.94 11.95 -8.09
C LYS A 356 11.78 12.81 -8.61
N LYS A 357 11.00 13.41 -7.70
CA LYS A 357 9.88 14.29 -8.07
C LYS A 357 10.30 15.51 -8.88
N ASP A 358 11.53 15.98 -8.70
CA ASP A 358 12.16 17.07 -9.44
C ASP A 358 12.86 16.62 -10.74
N ASN A 359 12.76 15.34 -11.10
CA ASN A 359 13.42 14.68 -12.23
C ASN A 359 14.95 14.73 -12.20
N SER A 360 15.58 15.01 -11.06
CA SER A 360 17.05 15.08 -10.95
C SER A 360 17.74 13.72 -11.10
N ALA A 361 17.05 12.62 -10.80
CA ALA A 361 17.56 11.27 -10.93
C ALA A 361 16.45 10.25 -11.24
N LEU A 362 16.82 9.23 -11.99
CA LEU A 362 16.09 7.98 -12.19
C LEU A 362 16.85 6.86 -11.47
N TYR A 363 16.14 5.94 -10.85
CA TYR A 363 16.70 4.77 -10.19
C TYR A 363 16.18 3.51 -10.88
N ALA A 364 17.11 2.70 -11.39
CA ALA A 364 16.84 1.35 -11.84
C ALA A 364 17.21 0.39 -10.71
N ILE A 365 16.20 -0.23 -10.10
CA ILE A 365 16.33 -1.10 -8.94
C ILE A 365 16.33 -2.53 -9.42
N VAL A 366 17.49 -3.14 -9.45
CA VAL A 366 17.74 -4.47 -10.02
C VAL A 366 17.52 -5.54 -8.97
N ASP A 367 16.50 -6.38 -9.14
CA ASP A 367 16.12 -7.46 -8.23
C ASP A 367 16.20 -8.83 -8.94
N PRO A 368 17.41 -9.33 -9.28
CA PRO A 368 17.56 -10.54 -10.06
C PRO A 368 17.13 -11.77 -9.25
N ALA A 369 16.57 -12.78 -9.93
CA ALA A 369 16.19 -14.05 -9.32
C ALA A 369 17.38 -14.73 -8.63
N VAL A 370 18.58 -14.61 -9.21
CA VAL A 370 19.85 -15.06 -8.60
C VAL A 370 20.55 -13.87 -7.97
N PRO A 371 20.92 -13.93 -6.68
CA PRO A 371 21.61 -12.84 -6.00
C PRO A 371 22.86 -12.34 -6.74
N TRP A 372 22.97 -11.02 -6.88
CA TRP A 372 24.12 -10.40 -7.51
C TRP A 372 25.32 -10.41 -6.57
N LYS A 373 26.28 -11.28 -6.86
CA LYS A 373 27.48 -11.47 -6.02
C LYS A 373 28.45 -10.29 -6.13
N MET A 374 29.14 -9.99 -5.04
CA MET A 374 30.25 -9.04 -5.05
C MET A 374 31.32 -9.46 -6.05
N GLY A 375 31.81 -8.52 -6.85
CA GLY A 375 32.79 -8.76 -7.91
C GLY A 375 32.21 -9.33 -9.21
N GLN A 376 30.91 -9.57 -9.28
CA GLN A 376 30.23 -10.03 -10.48
C GLN A 376 29.81 -8.86 -11.34
N TRP A 377 30.22 -8.88 -12.62
CA TRP A 377 29.75 -7.98 -13.66
C TRP A 377 28.34 -8.35 -14.09
N GLN A 378 27.50 -7.32 -14.31
CA GLN A 378 26.18 -7.44 -14.90
C GLN A 378 26.07 -6.50 -16.10
N GLU A 379 25.35 -6.94 -17.10
CA GLU A 379 24.91 -6.13 -18.21
C GLU A 379 23.40 -5.94 -18.12
N LEU A 380 22.97 -4.69 -18.02
CA LEU A 380 21.58 -4.30 -17.90
C LEU A 380 21.18 -3.59 -19.19
N VAL A 381 20.00 -3.88 -19.70
CA VAL A 381 19.41 -3.16 -20.82
C VAL A 381 18.15 -2.46 -20.33
N LEU A 382 18.11 -1.13 -20.43
CA LEU A 382 16.97 -0.32 -20.04
C LEU A 382 16.28 0.21 -21.31
N HIS A 383 15.18 -0.45 -21.68
CA HIS A 383 14.46 -0.15 -22.92
C HIS A 383 13.69 1.17 -22.87
N SER A 384 13.25 1.58 -21.68
CA SER A 384 12.47 2.82 -21.47
C SER A 384 13.32 4.06 -21.25
N VAL A 385 14.64 3.92 -21.22
CA VAL A 385 15.59 4.98 -20.84
C VAL A 385 16.49 5.35 -22.02
N LYS A 386 16.57 6.64 -22.29
CA LYS A 386 17.48 7.23 -23.29
C LYS A 386 18.52 8.09 -22.62
N ALA A 387 19.78 7.83 -22.88
CA ALA A 387 20.87 8.66 -22.42
C ALA A 387 20.99 9.97 -23.21
N THR A 388 21.49 11.01 -22.54
CA THR A 388 21.91 12.28 -23.13
C THR A 388 23.43 12.42 -23.01
N PRO A 389 24.05 13.41 -23.66
CA PRO A 389 25.49 13.67 -23.50
C PRO A 389 25.93 14.00 -22.06
N LYS A 390 24.98 14.32 -21.17
CA LYS A 390 25.24 14.65 -19.77
C LYS A 390 24.88 13.50 -18.83
N THR A 391 24.48 12.35 -19.34
CA THR A 391 24.08 11.22 -18.50
C THR A 391 25.26 10.72 -17.67
N GLU A 392 24.98 10.48 -16.41
CA GLU A 392 25.88 9.81 -15.48
C GLU A 392 25.17 8.58 -14.90
N VAL A 393 25.92 7.50 -14.72
CA VAL A 393 25.43 6.23 -14.18
C VAL A 393 26.33 5.77 -13.05
N SER A 394 25.74 5.42 -11.92
CA SER A 394 26.45 4.93 -10.74
C SER A 394 25.63 3.90 -9.97
N VAL A 395 26.29 3.02 -9.22
CA VAL A 395 25.61 2.13 -8.26
C VAL A 395 25.58 2.82 -6.92
N LEU A 396 24.41 2.88 -6.28
CA LEU A 396 24.29 3.50 -4.96
C LEU A 396 25.19 2.81 -3.93
N GLY A 397 25.86 3.62 -3.12
CA GLY A 397 26.77 3.17 -2.10
C GLY A 397 28.12 2.66 -2.62
N ALA A 398 28.36 2.63 -3.92
CA ALA A 398 29.66 2.27 -4.51
C ALA A 398 30.36 3.50 -5.09
N ASN A 399 31.67 3.63 -4.88
CA ASN A 399 32.46 4.72 -5.45
C ASN A 399 33.10 4.37 -6.80
N GLY A 400 33.10 3.08 -7.17
CA GLY A 400 33.65 2.60 -8.44
C GLY A 400 35.19 2.60 -8.55
N GLU A 401 35.89 2.68 -7.41
CA GLU A 401 37.36 2.81 -7.41
C GLU A 401 38.06 1.52 -7.00
N ILE A 402 37.56 0.80 -5.98
CA ILE A 402 38.25 -0.37 -5.41
C ILE A 402 37.27 -1.54 -5.25
N LEU A 403 37.72 -2.72 -5.65
CA LEU A 403 37.15 -4.01 -5.31
C LEU A 403 38.06 -4.71 -4.31
N GLU A 404 37.62 -4.91 -3.06
CA GLU A 404 38.44 -5.35 -1.91
C GLU A 404 39.33 -6.58 -2.22
N TYR A 405 38.78 -7.58 -2.90
CA TYR A 405 39.49 -8.83 -3.19
C TYR A 405 40.10 -8.89 -4.59
N ALA A 406 39.97 -7.83 -5.36
CA ALA A 406 40.53 -7.73 -6.69
C ALA A 406 40.97 -6.28 -6.98
N PRO A 407 41.96 -5.74 -6.25
CA PRO A 407 42.31 -4.32 -6.29
C PRO A 407 42.83 -3.84 -7.63
N THR A 408 43.17 -4.75 -8.54
CA THR A 408 43.56 -4.44 -9.91
C THR A 408 42.38 -4.26 -10.86
N VAL A 409 41.17 -4.64 -10.44
CA VAL A 409 39.93 -4.44 -11.19
C VAL A 409 39.40 -3.06 -10.89
N ILE A 410 39.20 -2.25 -11.92
CA ILE A 410 38.53 -0.93 -11.79
C ILE A 410 37.05 -1.17 -11.96
N PRO A 411 36.23 -1.06 -10.86
CA PRO A 411 34.79 -1.36 -10.88
C PRO A 411 33.99 -0.20 -11.48
N LYS A 412 34.47 0.40 -12.56
CA LYS A 412 33.80 1.56 -13.17
C LYS A 412 32.62 1.12 -14.02
N THR A 413 31.46 1.68 -13.72
CA THR A 413 30.25 1.56 -14.54
C THR A 413 30.48 2.27 -15.90
N THR A 414 30.09 1.59 -16.99
CA THR A 414 30.09 2.14 -18.36
C THR A 414 28.72 1.95 -18.97
N PHE A 415 28.36 2.79 -19.92
CA PHE A 415 27.11 2.68 -20.65
C PHE A 415 27.24 3.17 -22.08
N HIS A 416 26.32 2.72 -22.94
CA HIS A 416 26.19 3.18 -24.33
C HIS A 416 24.72 2.95 -24.79
N MET A 417 24.30 3.69 -25.81
CA MET A 417 22.99 3.50 -26.43
C MET A 417 23.11 2.51 -27.60
N GLU A 418 22.14 1.59 -27.64
CA GLU A 418 21.88 0.74 -28.80
C GLU A 418 20.43 0.91 -29.30
N SER A 419 20.08 0.19 -30.36
CA SER A 419 18.73 0.30 -30.96
C SER A 419 17.60 -0.22 -30.05
N ASP A 420 17.89 -1.08 -29.08
CA ASP A 420 16.98 -1.69 -28.15
C ASP A 420 16.95 -1.01 -26.77
N GLY A 421 17.86 -0.06 -26.51
CA GLY A 421 17.85 0.68 -25.24
C GLY A 421 19.22 1.18 -24.76
N LEU A 422 19.25 1.56 -23.49
CA LEU A 422 20.47 1.96 -22.79
C LEU A 422 21.14 0.71 -22.19
N HIS A 423 22.29 0.34 -22.71
CA HIS A 423 23.13 -0.73 -22.19
C HIS A 423 24.07 -0.21 -21.11
N ILE A 424 24.05 -0.84 -19.95
CA ILE A 424 24.85 -0.48 -18.78
C ILE A 424 25.64 -1.71 -18.36
N ARG A 425 26.98 -1.58 -18.33
CA ARG A 425 27.86 -2.59 -17.77
C ARG A 425 28.36 -2.12 -16.41
N THR A 426 28.02 -2.84 -15.35
CA THR A 426 28.35 -2.46 -13.98
C THR A 426 28.69 -3.67 -13.12
N ILE A 427 29.32 -3.42 -11.99
CA ILE A 427 29.78 -4.45 -11.06
C ILE A 427 29.35 -4.08 -9.62
N ARG A 428 28.93 -5.07 -8.85
CA ARG A 428 28.76 -4.87 -7.43
C ARG A 428 30.10 -4.90 -6.73
N SER A 429 30.54 -3.77 -6.19
CA SER A 429 31.86 -3.62 -5.54
C SER A 429 31.79 -3.58 -4.02
N GLN A 430 30.62 -3.32 -3.43
CA GLN A 430 30.44 -3.27 -1.97
C GLN A 430 30.37 -4.65 -1.34
N ARG A 431 30.99 -4.78 -0.18
CA ARG A 431 30.79 -5.91 0.73
C ARG A 431 29.70 -5.58 1.73
N LEU A 432 28.48 -6.03 1.47
CA LEU A 432 27.31 -5.79 2.30
C LEU A 432 26.93 -7.01 3.18
N GLN A 433 27.41 -8.20 2.81
CA GLN A 433 27.16 -9.45 3.50
C GLN A 433 28.39 -10.36 3.44
N ASP A 434 28.49 -11.28 4.38
CA ASP A 434 29.46 -12.39 4.34
C ASP A 434 29.23 -13.25 3.09
N ASP A 435 29.93 -14.31 2.89
CA ASP A 435 29.88 -15.21 1.72
C ASP A 435 29.88 -14.51 0.33
N ARG A 436 30.04 -13.20 0.27
CA ARG A 436 30.03 -12.34 -0.91
C ARG A 436 28.70 -12.35 -1.68
N GLN A 437 27.62 -12.72 -1.02
CA GLN A 437 26.28 -12.68 -1.58
C GLN A 437 25.48 -11.52 -0.97
N TRP A 438 24.61 -10.96 -1.79
CA TRP A 438 23.65 -9.94 -1.37
C TRP A 438 22.30 -10.32 -1.96
N PRO A 439 21.36 -10.84 -1.15
CA PRO A 439 20.07 -11.31 -1.65
C PRO A 439 19.14 -10.17 -2.05
N ASN A 440 19.42 -8.94 -1.59
CA ASN A 440 18.55 -7.79 -1.77
C ASN A 440 18.84 -7.02 -3.06
N PRO A 441 17.86 -6.26 -3.60
CA PRO A 441 18.00 -5.48 -4.80
C PRO A 441 19.14 -4.46 -4.75
N VAL A 442 19.77 -4.22 -5.89
CA VAL A 442 20.85 -3.24 -6.09
C VAL A 442 20.34 -2.08 -6.92
N VAL A 443 20.62 -0.85 -6.49
CA VAL A 443 20.11 0.35 -7.14
C VAL A 443 21.18 1.01 -8.03
N VAL A 444 20.83 1.18 -9.28
CA VAL A 444 21.60 1.96 -10.27
C VAL A 444 20.94 3.33 -10.41
N ARG A 445 21.69 4.39 -10.10
CA ARG A 445 21.27 5.78 -10.24
C ARG A 445 21.68 6.33 -11.58
N LEU A 446 20.75 6.96 -12.29
CA LEU A 446 20.97 7.62 -13.56
C LEU A 446 20.56 9.10 -13.44
N THR A 447 21.36 10.00 -13.98
CA THR A 447 21.01 11.43 -14.07
C THR A 447 20.96 11.88 -15.52
N ASN A 448 20.25 12.96 -15.82
CA ASN A 448 20.14 13.55 -17.15
C ASN A 448 19.72 12.52 -18.23
N VAL A 449 18.71 11.74 -17.94
CA VAL A 449 18.10 10.78 -18.87
C VAL A 449 16.72 11.26 -19.33
N GLU A 450 16.32 10.77 -20.49
CA GLU A 450 15.02 11.02 -21.10
C GLU A 450 14.24 9.71 -21.27
N PRO A 451 12.89 9.76 -21.35
CA PRO A 451 12.11 8.62 -21.81
C PRO A 451 12.50 8.20 -23.22
N ALA A 452 12.80 6.90 -23.42
CA ALA A 452 13.12 6.35 -24.74
C ALA A 452 11.86 6.04 -25.56
N LEU A 453 10.72 5.83 -24.91
CA LEU A 453 9.45 5.47 -25.54
C LEU A 453 8.26 6.11 -24.80
N ALA A 454 7.14 6.19 -25.48
CA ALA A 454 5.83 6.42 -24.85
C ALA A 454 5.16 5.05 -24.68
N PRO A 455 4.83 4.60 -23.47
CA PRO A 455 4.24 3.29 -23.29
C PRO A 455 2.78 3.28 -23.75
N PRO A 456 2.31 2.21 -24.42
CA PRO A 456 0.88 2.02 -24.64
C PRO A 456 0.15 1.91 -23.30
N ARG A 457 -1.14 2.24 -23.30
CA ARG A 457 -1.97 2.21 -22.10
C ARG A 457 -3.15 1.28 -22.28
N VAL A 458 -3.32 0.38 -21.31
CA VAL A 458 -4.43 -0.57 -21.27
C VAL A 458 -5.20 -0.41 -19.95
N LYS A 459 -6.52 -0.64 -20.01
CA LYS A 459 -7.39 -0.69 -18.84
C LYS A 459 -8.06 -2.05 -18.76
N THR A 460 -8.09 -2.60 -17.55
CA THR A 460 -8.92 -3.75 -17.23
C THR A 460 -10.36 -3.26 -17.09
N GLY A 461 -11.29 -3.91 -17.78
CA GLY A 461 -12.71 -3.57 -17.75
C GLY A 461 -13.51 -4.50 -16.84
N SER A 462 -14.76 -4.73 -17.22
CA SER A 462 -15.71 -5.60 -16.53
C SER A 462 -15.48 -7.08 -16.86
N TYR A 463 -16.23 -7.93 -16.18
CA TYR A 463 -16.31 -9.36 -16.49
C TYR A 463 -17.77 -9.83 -16.48
N GLN A 464 -18.03 -10.91 -17.22
CA GLN A 464 -19.30 -11.60 -17.22
C GLN A 464 -19.07 -13.07 -16.88
N TRP A 465 -19.66 -13.51 -15.78
CA TRP A 465 -19.59 -14.90 -15.35
C TRP A 465 -20.76 -15.70 -15.91
N ASN A 466 -20.47 -16.84 -16.53
CA ASN A 466 -21.49 -17.79 -16.97
C ASN A 466 -21.53 -18.97 -16.00
N GLU A 467 -22.49 -18.95 -15.08
CA GLU A 467 -22.64 -19.97 -14.04
C GLU A 467 -22.85 -21.40 -14.61
N GLY A 468 -23.42 -21.51 -15.80
CA GLY A 468 -23.73 -22.82 -16.40
C GLY A 468 -22.52 -23.52 -17.03
N SER A 469 -21.52 -22.78 -17.47
CA SER A 469 -20.34 -23.33 -18.18
C SER A 469 -19.04 -23.18 -17.38
N GLY A 470 -19.01 -22.47 -16.27
CA GLY A 470 -17.76 -22.12 -15.56
C GLY A 470 -16.83 -21.24 -16.42
N ALA A 471 -17.39 -20.47 -17.35
CA ALA A 471 -16.64 -19.57 -18.20
C ALA A 471 -16.77 -18.12 -17.73
N ILE A 472 -15.66 -17.37 -17.77
CA ILE A 472 -15.64 -15.93 -17.53
C ILE A 472 -15.26 -15.23 -18.82
N ARG A 473 -16.11 -14.31 -19.28
CA ARG A 473 -15.74 -13.35 -20.31
C ARG A 473 -15.13 -12.12 -19.66
N LEU A 474 -13.89 -11.83 -20.00
CA LEU A 474 -13.12 -10.69 -19.54
C LEU A 474 -13.17 -9.57 -20.57
N GLU A 475 -13.27 -8.32 -20.14
CA GLU A 475 -13.30 -7.16 -21.00
C GLU A 475 -12.14 -6.22 -20.64
N GLY A 476 -11.54 -5.60 -21.65
CA GLY A 476 -10.45 -4.63 -21.51
C GLY A 476 -10.53 -3.55 -22.59
N GLU A 477 -9.75 -2.51 -22.44
CA GLU A 477 -9.64 -1.41 -23.38
C GLU A 477 -8.18 -1.05 -23.59
N LEU A 478 -7.69 -1.12 -24.82
CA LEU A 478 -6.46 -0.47 -25.21
C LEU A 478 -6.76 1.02 -25.42
N VAL A 479 -6.28 1.84 -24.50
CA VAL A 479 -6.57 3.29 -24.45
C VAL A 479 -5.70 4.06 -25.44
N ASP A 480 -4.44 3.63 -25.59
CA ASP A 480 -3.44 4.32 -26.37
C ASP A 480 -2.43 3.32 -26.96
N MET A 481 -2.19 3.43 -28.26
CA MET A 481 -1.20 2.61 -28.98
C MET A 481 0.24 3.13 -28.82
N ALA A 482 0.42 4.35 -28.30
CA ALA A 482 1.74 5.03 -28.20
C ALA A 482 2.53 5.07 -29.52
N GLY A 483 1.81 5.22 -30.64
CA GLY A 483 2.42 5.27 -31.99
C GLY A 483 2.78 3.91 -32.59
N ALA A 484 2.55 2.80 -31.90
CA ALA A 484 2.76 1.47 -32.47
C ALA A 484 1.75 1.19 -33.59
N LYS A 485 2.19 0.53 -34.66
CA LYS A 485 1.30 0.11 -35.77
C LYS A 485 0.45 -1.07 -35.40
N THR A 486 1.02 -1.98 -34.61
CA THR A 486 0.36 -3.20 -34.12
C THR A 486 0.83 -3.46 -32.70
N LEU A 487 -0.09 -3.93 -31.86
CA LEU A 487 0.20 -4.42 -30.51
C LEU A 487 -0.55 -5.74 -30.29
N GLU A 488 -0.06 -6.54 -29.38
CA GLU A 488 -0.76 -7.72 -28.87
C GLU A 488 -1.41 -7.37 -27.53
N VAL A 489 -2.70 -7.68 -27.39
CA VAL A 489 -3.46 -7.48 -26.15
C VAL A 489 -4.05 -8.80 -25.68
N GLY A 490 -4.28 -8.92 -24.38
CA GLY A 490 -4.87 -10.09 -23.76
C GLY A 490 -5.20 -9.86 -22.30
N PHE A 491 -5.27 -10.96 -21.55
CA PHE A 491 -5.48 -10.91 -20.10
C PHE A 491 -4.54 -11.89 -19.42
N GLU A 492 -4.24 -11.57 -18.19
CA GLU A 492 -3.69 -12.52 -17.23
C GLU A 492 -4.71 -12.74 -16.12
N TYR A 493 -4.81 -13.95 -15.62
CA TYR A 493 -5.69 -14.32 -14.51
C TYR A 493 -5.00 -15.33 -13.59
N ARG A 494 -5.44 -15.39 -12.34
CA ARG A 494 -5.00 -16.38 -11.36
C ARG A 494 -6.11 -16.70 -10.37
N SER A 495 -6.02 -17.87 -9.73
CA SER A 495 -6.88 -18.21 -8.61
C SER A 495 -6.44 -17.46 -7.34
N ILE A 496 -7.44 -17.16 -6.49
CA ILE A 496 -7.22 -16.62 -5.14
C ILE A 496 -7.75 -17.69 -4.18
N GLU A 497 -6.88 -18.29 -3.39
CA GLU A 497 -7.27 -19.27 -2.38
C GLU A 497 -7.54 -18.56 -1.05
N GLY A 498 -8.73 -18.75 -0.47
CA GLY A 498 -9.12 -18.13 0.80
C GLY A 498 -9.61 -16.68 0.71
N GLU A 499 -9.95 -16.09 1.86
CA GLU A 499 -10.33 -14.68 1.97
C GLU A 499 -9.13 -13.77 2.15
N ASP A 500 -8.01 -14.35 2.59
CA ASP A 500 -6.78 -13.67 2.89
C ASP A 500 -5.94 -13.45 1.62
N VAL A 501 -5.28 -12.32 1.56
CA VAL A 501 -4.44 -11.90 0.43
C VAL A 501 -3.15 -12.70 0.33
N HIS A 502 -2.70 -13.31 1.45
CA HIS A 502 -1.61 -14.29 1.43
C HIS A 502 -1.89 -15.51 0.52
N SER A 503 -3.16 -15.70 0.14
CA SER A 503 -3.59 -16.72 -0.83
C SER A 503 -3.37 -16.34 -2.31
N ARG A 504 -2.80 -15.18 -2.60
CA ARG A 504 -2.49 -14.73 -3.97
C ARG A 504 -1.14 -15.21 -4.50
N THR A 505 -0.70 -16.39 -4.06
CA THR A 505 0.57 -17.01 -4.46
C THR A 505 0.50 -17.73 -5.80
N ALA A 506 -0.69 -17.98 -6.32
CA ALA A 506 -0.86 -18.65 -7.61
C ALA A 506 -0.22 -17.81 -8.74
N PRO A 507 0.53 -18.45 -9.66
CA PRO A 507 1.13 -17.75 -10.79
C PRO A 507 0.02 -17.22 -11.73
N TRP A 508 0.33 -16.12 -12.39
CA TRP A 508 -0.52 -15.59 -13.44
C TRP A 508 -0.53 -16.52 -14.67
N THR A 509 -1.72 -16.75 -15.21
CA THR A 509 -1.94 -17.50 -16.45
C THR A 509 -2.41 -16.54 -17.53
N ALA A 510 -1.70 -16.50 -18.65
CA ALA A 510 -2.06 -15.62 -19.76
C ALA A 510 -3.17 -16.25 -20.63
N THR A 511 -4.09 -15.43 -21.11
CA THR A 511 -5.00 -15.81 -22.21
C THR A 511 -4.27 -15.77 -23.55
N LYS A 512 -4.89 -16.33 -24.59
CA LYS A 512 -4.37 -16.15 -25.95
C LYS A 512 -4.37 -14.68 -26.34
N GLY A 513 -3.24 -14.18 -26.80
CA GLY A 513 -3.08 -12.80 -27.27
C GLY A 513 -3.88 -12.52 -28.55
N GLN A 514 -4.27 -11.26 -28.73
CA GLN A 514 -4.98 -10.73 -29.90
C GLN A 514 -4.16 -9.58 -30.48
N THR A 515 -3.83 -9.67 -31.77
CA THR A 515 -3.16 -8.55 -32.47
C THR A 515 -4.18 -7.48 -32.81
N VAL A 516 -3.89 -6.23 -32.42
CA VAL A 516 -4.74 -5.06 -32.68
C VAL A 516 -3.93 -3.99 -33.42
N THR A 517 -4.61 -3.22 -34.28
CA THR A 517 -4.03 -2.14 -35.09
C THR A 517 -4.58 -0.77 -34.73
N ALA A 518 -5.49 -0.70 -33.77
CA ALA A 518 -6.10 0.52 -33.27
C ALA A 518 -6.44 0.39 -31.79
N ALA A 519 -6.49 1.52 -31.09
CA ALA A 519 -7.03 1.61 -29.74
C ALA A 519 -8.51 1.21 -29.74
N GLY A 520 -8.99 0.57 -28.66
CA GLY A 520 -10.36 0.11 -28.56
C GLY A 520 -10.56 -1.01 -27.55
N ARG A 521 -11.79 -1.51 -27.47
CA ARG A 521 -12.17 -2.59 -26.56
C ARG A 521 -11.75 -3.95 -27.13
N PHE A 522 -11.37 -4.84 -26.23
CA PHE A 522 -11.09 -6.23 -26.54
C PHE A 522 -11.62 -7.14 -25.42
N SER A 523 -11.77 -8.41 -25.70
CA SER A 523 -12.27 -9.38 -24.73
C SER A 523 -11.64 -10.75 -24.93
N ALA A 524 -11.60 -11.54 -23.87
CA ALA A 524 -11.24 -12.95 -23.92
C ALA A 524 -12.18 -13.76 -23.03
N THR A 525 -12.35 -15.04 -23.36
CA THR A 525 -13.10 -15.98 -22.53
C THR A 525 -12.13 -16.98 -21.92
N VAL A 526 -12.22 -17.16 -20.60
CA VAL A 526 -11.50 -18.19 -19.86
C VAL A 526 -12.50 -19.27 -19.48
N GLU A 527 -12.22 -20.49 -19.85
CA GLU A 527 -13.07 -21.65 -19.63
C GLU A 527 -12.49 -22.59 -18.56
N GLY A 528 -13.34 -23.48 -18.01
CA GLY A 528 -12.89 -24.51 -17.07
C GLY A 528 -12.58 -24.02 -15.67
N LEU A 529 -13.03 -22.83 -15.31
CA LEU A 529 -12.87 -22.28 -13.97
C LEU A 529 -13.90 -22.92 -13.01
N SER A 530 -13.47 -23.18 -11.76
CA SER A 530 -14.38 -23.68 -10.74
C SER A 530 -15.46 -22.66 -10.41
N PRO A 531 -16.76 -23.02 -10.45
CA PRO A 531 -17.83 -22.10 -10.05
C PRO A 531 -17.73 -21.59 -8.61
N SER A 532 -17.08 -22.33 -7.72
CA SER A 532 -16.81 -21.93 -6.33
C SER A 532 -15.46 -21.21 -6.15
N GLY A 533 -14.64 -21.14 -7.21
CA GLY A 533 -13.33 -20.50 -7.16
C GLY A 533 -13.43 -18.98 -7.11
N ARG A 534 -12.43 -18.36 -6.48
CA ARG A 534 -12.21 -16.91 -6.54
C ARG A 534 -11.05 -16.64 -7.49
N TYR A 535 -11.19 -15.63 -8.29
CA TYR A 535 -10.19 -15.29 -9.30
C TYR A 535 -9.93 -13.79 -9.32
N GLU A 536 -8.76 -13.41 -9.75
CA GLU A 536 -8.49 -12.04 -10.18
C GLU A 536 -7.92 -12.05 -11.59
N PHE A 537 -8.13 -10.97 -12.32
CA PHE A 537 -7.63 -10.80 -13.68
C PHE A 537 -7.20 -9.37 -13.94
N ARG A 538 -6.35 -9.21 -14.94
CA ARG A 538 -5.90 -7.92 -15.44
C ARG A 538 -5.73 -7.96 -16.94
N ALA A 539 -6.01 -6.84 -17.61
CA ALA A 539 -5.69 -6.67 -19.02
C ALA A 539 -4.18 -6.49 -19.19
N VAL A 540 -3.64 -6.99 -20.29
CA VAL A 540 -2.22 -6.83 -20.65
C VAL A 540 -2.10 -6.34 -22.08
N VAL A 541 -1.14 -5.46 -22.34
CA VAL A 541 -0.66 -5.11 -23.67
C VAL A 541 0.83 -5.42 -23.76
N HIS A 542 1.20 -6.17 -24.79
CA HIS A 542 2.58 -6.49 -25.07
C HIS A 542 3.14 -5.48 -26.08
N HIS A 543 4.00 -4.59 -25.59
CA HIS A 543 4.90 -3.84 -26.43
C HIS A 543 6.05 -4.77 -26.85
N PRO A 544 6.72 -4.60 -28.01
CA PRO A 544 7.82 -5.47 -28.42
C PRO A 544 8.90 -5.71 -27.35
N LEU A 545 9.09 -4.74 -26.44
CA LEU A 545 10.10 -4.81 -25.38
C LEU A 545 9.51 -5.01 -23.97
N LEU A 546 8.21 -4.80 -23.76
CA LEU A 546 7.61 -4.69 -22.42
C LEU A 546 6.20 -5.31 -22.38
N ALA A 547 5.82 -5.88 -21.25
CA ALA A 547 4.43 -6.17 -20.91
C ALA A 547 3.90 -5.10 -19.94
N LEU A 548 2.77 -4.48 -20.26
CA LEU A 548 2.16 -3.42 -19.47
C LEU A 548 0.73 -3.83 -19.11
N TYR A 549 0.33 -3.53 -17.89
CA TYR A 549 -0.89 -4.06 -17.28
C TYR A 549 -1.91 -2.95 -16.98
N GLY A 550 -3.19 -3.32 -17.05
CA GLY A 550 -4.28 -2.58 -16.42
C GLY A 550 -4.39 -2.94 -14.93
N GLY A 551 -5.33 -2.30 -14.23
CA GLY A 551 -5.60 -2.60 -12.82
C GLY A 551 -6.11 -4.03 -12.62
N ASP A 552 -5.79 -4.62 -11.47
CA ASP A 552 -6.28 -5.95 -11.09
C ASP A 552 -7.76 -5.86 -10.70
N VAL A 553 -8.55 -6.81 -11.15
CA VAL A 553 -10.00 -6.90 -10.87
C VAL A 553 -10.30 -8.27 -10.27
N VAL A 554 -10.86 -8.26 -9.05
CA VAL A 554 -11.31 -9.49 -8.38
C VAL A 554 -12.69 -9.89 -8.90
N VAL A 555 -12.82 -11.13 -9.34
CA VAL A 555 -14.09 -11.73 -9.72
C VAL A 555 -14.86 -12.11 -8.46
N ARG A 556 -16.01 -11.48 -8.24
CA ARG A 556 -16.95 -11.85 -7.18
C ARG A 556 -18.09 -12.64 -7.79
N GLN A 557 -18.39 -13.81 -7.23
CA GLN A 557 -19.63 -14.51 -7.54
C GLN A 557 -20.81 -13.69 -7.03
N GLY A 558 -21.87 -13.60 -7.82
CA GLY A 558 -23.09 -12.94 -7.39
C GLY A 558 -23.65 -13.66 -6.17
N THR A 559 -23.68 -13.01 -5.03
CA THR A 559 -24.53 -13.46 -3.94
C THR A 559 -25.97 -13.42 -4.44
N ARG A 560 -26.60 -14.58 -4.60
CA ARG A 560 -28.06 -14.60 -4.73
C ARG A 560 -28.63 -13.85 -3.54
N ARG A 561 -29.24 -12.69 -3.80
CA ARG A 561 -30.19 -12.08 -2.86
C ARG A 561 -31.52 -12.83 -2.94
#